data_b099094d5099f0b16db1dd8deb202ccf
#
_entry.id   b099094d5099f0b16db1dd8deb202ccf
#
_cell.length_a   1.000
_cell.length_b   1.000
_cell.length_c   1.000
_cell.angle_alpha   90.00
_cell.angle_beta   90.00
_cell.angle_gamma   90.00
#
_symmetry.space_group_name_H-M   'P 1'
#
loop_
_entity.id
_entity.type
_entity.pdbx_description
1 polymer ?
#
loop_
_entity_poly.entity_id
_entity_poly.type
_entity_poly.pdbx_seq_one_letter_code
_entity_poly.pdbx_strand_id
1 'polypeptide(L)'
;MTLRQLTLLAAFLFCLMFSLLQSHAQIPPQKPIWEPEIRAFEKKDHTQPPPPNAVLFVGSSSIRKWTTLADDFPGVTLINRGFGGSQIDDSTAFSSRIIIPYHPRLIVFYAGDNDLAAGKSPAQVFGEYTNFVTVVHAQLPQTRIIFISIKPSLDRWKLRDKIMETNHRIAALPEPYLSFVDIYPSMLGPDGTPEKDLFLSDGLHPSEKCYRLWASFIRPYLN
;
A
#
# COMPACT_ATOMS: atom_id res chain seq x y z
N MET A 1 42.10 -19.53 26.16
CA MET A 1 40.66 -19.59 25.94
C MET A 1 40.30 -20.94 25.35
N THR A 2 39.42 -21.69 25.97
CA THR A 2 39.03 -23.04 25.46
C THR A 2 38.06 -22.92 24.28
N LEU A 3 38.04 -23.96 23.42
CA LEU A 3 37.12 -24.00 22.26
C LEU A 3 35.64 -23.74 22.66
N ARG A 4 35.24 -24.20 23.86
CA ARG A 4 33.92 -23.95 24.46
C ARG A 4 33.67 -22.47 24.78
N GLN A 5 34.68 -21.71 25.18
CA GLN A 5 34.55 -20.28 25.45
C GLN A 5 34.44 -19.47 24.17
N LEU A 6 35.08 -19.90 23.06
CA LEU A 6 34.95 -19.29 21.74
C LEU A 6 33.57 -19.52 21.13
N THR A 7 32.98 -20.71 21.28
CA THR A 7 31.63 -21.01 20.79
C THR A 7 30.55 -20.26 21.56
N LEU A 8 30.69 -20.09 22.88
CA LEU A 8 29.78 -19.30 23.70
C LEU A 8 29.85 -17.80 23.37
N LEU A 9 31.07 -17.28 23.12
CA LEU A 9 31.26 -15.88 22.74
C LEU A 9 30.69 -15.59 21.33
N ALA A 10 30.87 -16.51 20.39
CA ALA A 10 30.31 -16.41 19.03
C ALA A 10 28.76 -16.48 19.04
N ALA A 11 28.17 -17.35 19.84
CA ALA A 11 26.73 -17.47 20.02
C ALA A 11 26.15 -16.21 20.68
N PHE A 12 26.85 -15.63 21.67
CA PHE A 12 26.43 -14.40 22.33
C PHE A 12 26.51 -13.19 21.42
N LEU A 13 27.57 -13.07 20.60
CA LEU A 13 27.71 -12.03 19.57
C LEU A 13 26.68 -12.18 18.45
N PHE A 14 26.35 -13.41 18.05
CA PHE A 14 25.29 -13.67 17.07
C PHE A 14 23.91 -13.29 17.61
N CYS A 15 23.58 -13.62 18.85
CA CYS A 15 22.35 -13.18 19.51
C CYS A 15 22.29 -11.65 19.68
N LEU A 16 23.39 -10.98 20.01
CA LEU A 16 23.44 -9.52 20.11
C LEU A 16 23.29 -8.85 18.74
N MET A 17 23.86 -9.40 17.68
CA MET A 17 23.68 -8.90 16.30
C MET A 17 22.25 -9.13 15.82
N PHE A 18 21.61 -10.24 16.19
CA PHE A 18 20.21 -10.51 15.80
C PHE A 18 19.22 -9.60 16.52
N SER A 19 19.52 -9.17 17.77
CA SER A 19 18.68 -8.22 18.50
C SER A 19 18.80 -6.76 18.03
N LEU A 20 19.85 -6.41 17.28
CA LEU A 20 20.03 -5.07 16.72
C LEU A 20 19.30 -4.85 15.38
N LEU A 21 18.75 -5.92 14.78
CA LEU A 21 18.02 -5.90 13.53
C LEU A 21 16.49 -6.00 13.69
N GLN A 22 15.96 -5.96 14.91
CA GLN A 22 14.54 -5.77 15.11
C GLN A 22 14.18 -4.32 14.74
N SER A 23 13.88 -4.10 13.47
CA SER A 23 13.15 -2.91 13.04
C SER A 23 11.84 -2.87 13.82
N HIS A 24 11.81 -2.08 14.90
CA HIS A 24 10.58 -1.90 15.66
C HIS A 24 9.58 -1.21 14.75
N ALA A 25 8.45 -1.85 14.52
CA ALA A 25 7.33 -1.24 13.81
C ALA A 25 6.98 0.09 14.49
N GLN A 26 7.04 1.18 13.75
CA GLN A 26 6.76 2.52 14.25
C GLN A 26 5.41 2.98 13.71
N ILE A 27 4.54 3.42 14.60
CA ILE A 27 3.28 4.06 14.20
C ILE A 27 3.55 5.56 14.09
N PRO A 28 3.51 6.13 12.87
CA PRO A 28 3.69 7.56 12.66
C PRO A 28 2.57 8.36 13.32
N PRO A 29 2.79 9.66 13.61
CA PRO A 29 1.75 10.52 14.16
C PRO A 29 0.60 10.72 13.15
N GLN A 30 -0.63 10.67 13.65
CA GLN A 30 -1.83 10.96 12.85
C GLN A 30 -1.85 12.44 12.47
N LYS A 31 -1.95 12.73 11.17
CA LYS A 31 -2.04 14.11 10.69
C LYS A 31 -3.47 14.63 10.82
N PRO A 32 -3.71 15.75 11.51
CA PRO A 32 -5.08 16.28 11.74
C PRO A 32 -5.87 16.57 10.46
N ILE A 33 -5.19 16.83 9.36
CA ILE A 33 -5.82 17.10 8.06
C ILE A 33 -6.69 15.94 7.57
N TRP A 34 -6.38 14.70 7.94
CA TRP A 34 -7.15 13.51 7.54
C TRP A 34 -8.27 13.14 8.51
N GLU A 35 -8.27 13.71 9.70
CA GLU A 35 -9.25 13.38 10.76
C GLU A 35 -10.71 13.47 10.30
N PRO A 36 -11.14 14.47 9.50
CA PRO A 36 -12.51 14.51 9.01
C PRO A 36 -12.90 13.31 8.13
N GLU A 37 -12.00 12.85 7.24
CA GLU A 37 -12.27 11.70 6.38
C GLU A 37 -12.29 10.40 7.20
N ILE A 38 -11.37 10.24 8.15
CA ILE A 38 -11.32 9.06 9.03
C ILE A 38 -12.58 8.97 9.90
N ARG A 39 -13.01 10.08 10.52
CA ARG A 39 -14.28 10.13 11.29
C ARG A 39 -15.50 9.84 10.42
N ALA A 40 -15.49 10.23 9.16
CA ALA A 40 -16.57 9.91 8.24
C ALA A 40 -16.67 8.39 8.00
N PHE A 41 -15.54 7.69 7.92
CA PHE A 41 -15.53 6.22 7.85
C PHE A 41 -16.08 5.60 9.13
N GLU A 42 -15.61 6.02 10.30
CA GLU A 42 -16.07 5.51 11.61
C GLU A 42 -17.57 5.74 11.81
N LYS A 43 -18.07 6.93 11.44
CA LYS A 43 -19.50 7.25 11.49
C LYS A 43 -20.34 6.35 10.59
N LYS A 44 -19.84 6.07 9.37
CA LYS A 44 -20.49 5.14 8.45
C LYS A 44 -20.51 3.73 9.02
N ASP A 45 -19.39 3.27 9.56
CA ASP A 45 -19.24 1.94 10.13
C ASP A 45 -20.12 1.72 11.36
N HIS A 46 -20.36 2.77 12.14
CA HIS A 46 -21.29 2.72 13.28
C HIS A 46 -22.74 2.46 12.83
N THR A 47 -23.14 3.01 11.69
CA THR A 47 -24.51 2.86 11.15
C THR A 47 -24.64 1.67 10.19
N GLN A 48 -23.58 1.30 9.53
CA GLN A 48 -23.48 0.21 8.55
C GLN A 48 -22.17 -0.56 8.79
N PRO A 49 -22.16 -1.47 9.76
CA PRO A 49 -20.95 -2.21 10.09
C PRO A 49 -20.34 -2.89 8.85
N PRO A 50 -19.02 -2.80 8.66
CA PRO A 50 -18.36 -3.42 7.54
C PRO A 50 -18.55 -4.95 7.57
N PRO A 51 -18.75 -5.58 6.41
CA PRO A 51 -18.91 -7.03 6.34
C PRO A 51 -17.60 -7.74 6.74
N PRO A 52 -17.68 -8.89 7.42
CA PRO A 52 -16.49 -9.69 7.75
C PRO A 52 -15.86 -10.30 6.49
N ASN A 53 -14.58 -10.65 6.58
CA ASN A 53 -13.82 -11.29 5.49
C ASN A 53 -13.82 -10.51 4.16
N ALA A 54 -14.01 -9.21 4.22
CA ALA A 54 -14.01 -8.35 3.03
C ALA A 54 -12.60 -8.22 2.42
N VAL A 55 -12.57 -7.80 1.17
CA VAL A 55 -11.38 -7.24 0.55
C VAL A 55 -11.36 -5.74 0.85
N LEU A 56 -10.31 -5.28 1.53
CA LEU A 56 -10.15 -3.89 1.91
C LEU A 56 -9.25 -3.16 0.90
N PHE A 57 -9.80 -2.18 0.22
CA PHE A 57 -9.04 -1.23 -0.58
C PHE A 57 -8.68 -0.03 0.29
N VAL A 58 -7.38 0.23 0.46
CA VAL A 58 -6.87 1.31 1.30
C VAL A 58 -5.71 2.04 0.61
N GLY A 59 -5.53 3.31 0.92
CA GLY A 59 -4.48 4.15 0.39
C GLY A 59 -4.96 5.54 0.02
N SER A 60 -4.37 6.12 -1.04
CA SER A 60 -4.54 7.51 -1.38
C SER A 60 -5.80 7.83 -2.21
N SER A 61 -5.83 9.03 -2.79
CA SER A 61 -6.93 9.53 -3.61
C SER A 61 -7.29 8.63 -4.79
N SER A 62 -6.35 7.86 -5.33
CA SER A 62 -6.66 6.91 -6.40
C SER A 62 -7.57 5.77 -5.93
N ILE A 63 -7.48 5.36 -4.67
CA ILE A 63 -8.44 4.42 -4.08
C ILE A 63 -9.76 5.15 -3.74
N ARG A 64 -9.68 6.34 -3.12
CA ARG A 64 -10.87 7.11 -2.77
C ARG A 64 -11.77 7.41 -3.96
N LYS A 65 -11.17 7.74 -5.11
CA LYS A 65 -11.88 8.11 -6.34
C LYS A 65 -12.35 6.91 -7.18
N TRP A 66 -12.09 5.68 -6.76
CA TRP A 66 -12.58 4.49 -7.47
C TRP A 66 -14.06 4.28 -7.19
N THR A 67 -14.89 5.09 -7.83
CA THR A 67 -16.35 5.08 -7.64
C THR A 67 -17.04 3.85 -8.21
N THR A 68 -16.44 3.24 -9.25
CA THR A 68 -16.93 2.01 -9.89
C THR A 68 -16.41 0.73 -9.23
N LEU A 69 -15.78 0.82 -8.04
CA LEU A 69 -15.10 -0.31 -7.40
C LEU A 69 -16.00 -1.55 -7.27
N ALA A 70 -17.25 -1.38 -6.87
CA ALA A 70 -18.20 -2.49 -6.73
C ALA A 70 -18.59 -3.12 -8.08
N ASP A 71 -18.72 -2.30 -9.11
CA ASP A 71 -19.06 -2.74 -10.46
C ASP A 71 -17.88 -3.44 -11.15
N ASP A 72 -16.66 -2.98 -10.83
CA ASP A 72 -15.42 -3.57 -11.35
C ASP A 72 -15.12 -4.96 -10.73
N PHE A 73 -15.70 -5.27 -9.55
CA PHE A 73 -15.51 -6.55 -8.86
C PHE A 73 -16.86 -7.17 -8.42
N PRO A 74 -17.73 -7.54 -9.37
CA PRO A 74 -19.04 -8.10 -9.05
C PRO A 74 -18.92 -9.38 -8.20
N GLY A 75 -19.76 -9.48 -7.18
CA GLY A 75 -19.80 -10.63 -6.27
C GLY A 75 -18.70 -10.66 -5.21
N VAL A 76 -17.82 -9.66 -5.17
CA VAL A 76 -16.79 -9.54 -4.14
C VAL A 76 -17.26 -8.59 -3.02
N THR A 77 -17.14 -9.02 -1.78
CA THR A 77 -17.41 -8.16 -0.62
C THR A 77 -16.26 -7.19 -0.44
N LEU A 78 -16.52 -5.88 -0.59
CA LEU A 78 -15.50 -4.83 -0.65
C LEU A 78 -15.70 -3.76 0.42
N ILE A 79 -14.57 -3.23 0.92
CA ILE A 79 -14.53 -2.02 1.74
C ILE A 79 -13.55 -1.05 1.09
N ASN A 80 -13.95 0.21 0.86
CA ASN A 80 -13.06 1.27 0.40
C ASN A 80 -12.74 2.21 1.56
N ARG A 81 -11.45 2.35 1.86
CA ARG A 81 -10.85 3.25 2.86
C ARG A 81 -9.71 4.07 2.26
N GLY A 82 -9.86 4.44 0.99
CA GLY A 82 -8.99 5.45 0.38
C GLY A 82 -9.34 6.85 0.90
N PHE A 83 -8.34 7.66 1.20
CA PHE A 83 -8.54 9.03 1.71
C PHE A 83 -7.53 10.02 1.16
N GLY A 84 -8.01 11.22 0.88
CA GLY A 84 -7.25 12.39 0.47
C GLY A 84 -6.15 12.14 -0.57
N GLY A 85 -5.12 12.97 -0.51
CA GLY A 85 -3.80 12.78 -1.15
C GLY A 85 -2.82 12.17 -0.16
N SER A 86 -3.23 11.16 0.60
CA SER A 86 -2.46 10.57 1.67
C SER A 86 -1.19 9.89 1.17
N GLN A 87 -0.22 9.82 2.06
CA GLN A 87 1.04 9.11 1.91
C GLN A 87 0.96 7.72 2.59
N ILE A 88 1.98 6.90 2.42
CA ILE A 88 2.04 5.56 3.04
C ILE A 88 1.99 5.67 4.57
N ASP A 89 2.74 6.60 5.15
CA ASP A 89 2.76 6.87 6.58
C ASP A 89 1.38 7.23 7.14
N ASP A 90 0.56 7.95 6.37
CA ASP A 90 -0.79 8.30 6.80
C ASP A 90 -1.66 7.03 6.94
N SER A 91 -1.56 6.08 6.00
CA SER A 91 -2.26 4.80 6.10
C SER A 91 -1.79 3.98 7.29
N THR A 92 -0.49 4.01 7.61
CA THR A 92 0.10 3.36 8.79
C THR A 92 -0.43 4.00 10.07
N ALA A 93 -0.41 5.34 10.16
CA ALA A 93 -0.84 6.11 11.32
C ALA A 93 -2.32 5.85 11.70
N PHE A 94 -3.17 5.68 10.69
CA PHE A 94 -4.59 5.43 10.90
C PHE A 94 -4.98 3.95 10.83
N SER A 95 -4.03 3.02 10.70
CA SER A 95 -4.29 1.58 10.52
C SER A 95 -5.17 0.98 11.62
N SER A 96 -4.98 1.40 12.87
CA SER A 96 -5.79 0.95 14.02
C SER A 96 -7.26 1.37 13.95
N ARG A 97 -7.61 2.32 13.06
CA ARG A 97 -8.97 2.86 12.90
C ARG A 97 -9.63 2.42 11.60
N ILE A 98 -8.84 2.25 10.51
CA ILE A 98 -9.39 2.02 9.17
C ILE A 98 -8.91 0.71 8.51
N ILE A 99 -8.12 -0.10 9.19
CA ILE A 99 -7.61 -1.38 8.66
C ILE A 99 -7.85 -2.50 9.66
N ILE A 100 -7.23 -2.41 10.84
CA ILE A 100 -7.20 -3.47 11.85
C ILE A 100 -8.61 -3.91 12.29
N PRO A 101 -9.57 -2.98 12.56
CA PRO A 101 -10.89 -3.37 13.07
C PRO A 101 -11.73 -4.22 12.09
N TYR A 102 -11.38 -4.21 10.81
CA TYR A 102 -12.16 -4.91 9.77
C TYR A 102 -11.77 -6.37 9.60
N HIS A 103 -10.60 -6.80 10.11
CA HIS A 103 -10.08 -8.15 9.92
C HIS A 103 -10.24 -8.64 8.47
N PRO A 104 -9.75 -7.86 7.46
CA PRO A 104 -9.95 -8.19 6.07
C PRO A 104 -9.16 -9.47 5.71
N ARG A 105 -9.69 -10.30 4.80
CA ARG A 105 -8.94 -11.43 4.25
C ARG A 105 -7.82 -11.02 3.32
N LEU A 106 -7.96 -9.84 2.72
CA LEU A 106 -7.02 -9.27 1.75
C LEU A 106 -7.07 -7.75 1.83
N ILE A 107 -5.90 -7.12 1.83
CA ILE A 107 -5.73 -5.69 1.66
C ILE A 107 -5.19 -5.44 0.25
N VAL A 108 -5.85 -4.56 -0.50
CA VAL A 108 -5.37 -3.99 -1.76
C VAL A 108 -4.93 -2.57 -1.48
N PHE A 109 -3.61 -2.35 -1.52
CA PHE A 109 -2.99 -1.11 -1.10
C PHE A 109 -2.42 -0.33 -2.29
N TYR A 110 -2.73 0.97 -2.34
CA TYR A 110 -2.15 1.90 -3.31
C TYR A 110 -1.80 3.24 -2.66
N ALA A 111 -0.52 3.56 -2.60
CA ALA A 111 0.05 4.85 -2.21
C ALA A 111 1.50 4.96 -2.72
N GLY A 112 2.18 6.06 -2.45
CA GLY A 112 3.60 6.26 -2.78
C GLY A 112 3.83 7.35 -3.83
N ASP A 113 2.88 7.61 -4.72
CA ASP A 113 3.00 8.67 -5.70
C ASP A 113 2.97 10.08 -5.07
N ASN A 114 2.20 10.27 -3.99
CA ASN A 114 2.20 11.51 -3.21
C ASN A 114 3.49 11.68 -2.39
N ASP A 115 4.02 10.58 -1.89
CA ASP A 115 5.29 10.51 -1.16
C ASP A 115 6.45 11.01 -2.02
N LEU A 116 6.58 10.46 -3.23
CA LEU A 116 7.58 10.87 -4.22
C LEU A 116 7.38 12.33 -4.67
N ALA A 117 6.13 12.75 -4.86
CA ALA A 117 5.79 14.13 -5.21
C ALA A 117 6.12 15.12 -4.09
N ALA A 118 6.02 14.69 -2.83
CA ALA A 118 6.44 15.45 -1.65
C ALA A 118 7.97 15.51 -1.46
N GLY A 119 8.75 14.88 -2.35
CA GLY A 119 10.20 14.92 -2.36
C GLY A 119 10.91 13.76 -1.67
N LYS A 120 10.17 12.77 -1.14
CA LYS A 120 10.78 11.58 -0.56
C LYS A 120 11.60 10.81 -1.61
N SER A 121 12.66 10.15 -1.16
CA SER A 121 13.44 9.24 -2.00
C SER A 121 12.77 7.87 -2.14
N PRO A 122 13.09 7.09 -3.17
CA PRO A 122 12.62 5.71 -3.31
C PRO A 122 12.91 4.84 -2.10
N ALA A 123 14.07 5.02 -1.45
CA ALA A 123 14.43 4.30 -0.25
C ALA A 123 13.54 4.66 0.96
N GLN A 124 13.17 5.93 1.11
CA GLN A 124 12.24 6.36 2.16
C GLN A 124 10.84 5.77 1.94
N VAL A 125 10.31 5.86 0.72
CA VAL A 125 8.98 5.29 0.38
C VAL A 125 8.97 3.77 0.59
N PHE A 126 10.03 3.08 0.20
CA PHE A 126 10.20 1.65 0.46
C PHE A 126 10.22 1.35 1.97
N GLY A 127 10.97 2.13 2.77
CA GLY A 127 11.02 1.98 4.23
C GLY A 127 9.65 2.20 4.88
N GLU A 128 8.89 3.18 4.42
CA GLU A 128 7.52 3.44 4.91
C GLU A 128 6.56 2.29 4.56
N TYR A 129 6.68 1.72 3.35
CA TYR A 129 5.87 0.56 2.97
C TYR A 129 6.23 -0.68 3.80
N THR A 130 7.51 -0.96 4.02
CA THR A 130 7.92 -2.08 4.89
C THR A 130 7.44 -1.89 6.33
N ASN A 131 7.45 -0.66 6.85
CA ASN A 131 6.89 -0.34 8.15
C ASN A 131 5.36 -0.56 8.19
N PHE A 132 4.63 -0.10 7.15
CA PHE A 132 3.19 -0.36 7.01
C PHE A 132 2.89 -1.86 7.06
N VAL A 133 3.60 -2.66 6.27
CA VAL A 133 3.46 -4.12 6.26
C VAL A 133 3.71 -4.70 7.65
N THR A 134 4.79 -4.29 8.31
CA THR A 134 5.16 -4.78 9.65
C THR A 134 4.08 -4.46 10.69
N VAL A 135 3.58 -3.22 10.71
CA VAL A 135 2.51 -2.79 11.64
C VAL A 135 1.22 -3.58 11.42
N VAL A 136 0.81 -3.73 10.15
CA VAL A 136 -0.44 -4.42 9.81
C VAL A 136 -0.32 -5.92 10.06
N HIS A 137 0.75 -6.56 9.59
CA HIS A 137 0.93 -8.00 9.72
C HIS A 137 1.06 -8.45 11.18
N ALA A 138 1.68 -7.63 12.05
CA ALA A 138 1.74 -7.91 13.49
C ALA A 138 0.36 -8.04 14.15
N GLN A 139 -0.65 -7.35 13.64
CA GLN A 139 -2.03 -7.37 14.15
C GLN A 139 -2.93 -8.32 13.36
N LEU A 140 -2.62 -8.54 12.09
CA LEU A 140 -3.42 -9.31 11.14
C LEU A 140 -2.55 -10.35 10.39
N PRO A 141 -2.01 -11.37 11.11
CA PRO A 141 -1.01 -12.29 10.53
C PRO A 141 -1.57 -13.21 9.43
N GLN A 142 -2.89 -13.31 9.29
CA GLN A 142 -3.53 -14.12 8.25
C GLN A 142 -3.96 -13.28 7.02
N THR A 143 -3.85 -11.97 7.10
CA THR A 143 -4.28 -11.07 6.03
C THR A 143 -3.20 -10.97 4.95
N ARG A 144 -3.55 -11.27 3.72
CA ARG A 144 -2.68 -11.03 2.56
C ARG A 144 -2.69 -9.55 2.19
N ILE A 145 -1.58 -9.05 1.65
CA ILE A 145 -1.47 -7.65 1.19
C ILE A 145 -1.01 -7.64 -0.26
N ILE A 146 -1.76 -6.95 -1.10
CA ILE A 146 -1.39 -6.62 -2.48
C ILE A 146 -0.96 -5.17 -2.51
N PHE A 147 0.23 -4.90 -3.06
CA PHE A 147 0.64 -3.55 -3.45
C PHE A 147 0.39 -3.38 -4.95
N ILE A 148 -0.43 -2.41 -5.32
CA ILE A 148 -0.55 -1.99 -6.71
C ILE A 148 0.63 -1.08 -7.02
N SER A 149 1.41 -1.37 -8.07
CA SER A 149 2.57 -0.55 -8.45
C SER A 149 2.19 0.91 -8.56
N ILE A 150 3.08 1.79 -8.10
CA ILE A 150 2.90 3.24 -8.28
C ILE A 150 2.80 3.50 -9.77
N LYS A 151 1.67 4.08 -10.18
CA LYS A 151 1.35 4.33 -11.58
C LYS A 151 2.24 5.37 -12.22
N PRO A 152 2.54 5.28 -13.52
CA PRO A 152 2.96 6.45 -14.28
C PRO A 152 1.81 7.46 -14.35
N SER A 153 2.08 8.74 -14.43
CA SER A 153 1.05 9.74 -14.70
C SER A 153 1.62 10.90 -15.49
N LEU A 154 0.76 11.57 -16.27
CA LEU A 154 1.17 12.71 -17.08
C LEU A 154 1.68 13.87 -16.19
N ASP A 155 0.93 14.17 -15.11
CA ASP A 155 1.27 15.24 -14.16
C ASP A 155 2.61 15.01 -13.46
N ARG A 156 2.95 13.73 -13.18
CA ARG A 156 4.16 13.35 -12.44
C ARG A 156 5.18 12.61 -13.29
N TRP A 157 5.13 12.73 -14.61
CA TRP A 157 6.01 12.00 -15.52
C TRP A 157 7.50 12.24 -15.25
N LYS A 158 7.85 13.44 -14.78
CA LYS A 158 9.21 13.77 -14.33
C LYS A 158 9.74 12.91 -13.19
N LEU A 159 8.85 12.23 -12.44
CA LEU A 159 9.21 11.33 -11.33
C LEU A 159 9.34 9.87 -11.77
N ARG A 160 9.20 9.54 -13.06
CA ARG A 160 9.16 8.16 -13.56
C ARG A 160 10.32 7.29 -13.07
N ASP A 161 11.55 7.82 -13.05
CA ASP A 161 12.73 7.04 -12.63
C ASP A 161 12.64 6.68 -11.14
N LYS A 162 12.20 7.61 -10.29
CA LYS A 162 11.95 7.35 -8.86
C LYS A 162 10.79 6.37 -8.66
N ILE A 163 9.73 6.49 -9.46
CA ILE A 163 8.58 5.57 -9.43
C ILE A 163 9.05 4.16 -9.78
N MET A 164 9.78 3.98 -10.86
CA MET A 164 10.29 2.69 -11.30
C MET A 164 11.23 2.07 -10.25
N GLU A 165 12.15 2.85 -9.69
CA GLU A 165 13.04 2.39 -8.61
C GLU A 165 12.24 1.96 -7.36
N THR A 166 11.24 2.74 -6.96
CA THR A 166 10.39 2.39 -5.80
C THR A 166 9.61 1.10 -6.06
N ASN A 167 8.98 0.99 -7.23
CA ASN A 167 8.25 -0.21 -7.65
C ASN A 167 9.17 -1.45 -7.65
N HIS A 168 10.38 -1.33 -8.19
CA HIS A 168 11.35 -2.42 -8.18
C HIS A 168 11.72 -2.87 -6.77
N ARG A 169 11.97 -1.93 -5.85
CA ARG A 169 12.28 -2.23 -4.45
C ARG A 169 11.13 -2.96 -3.75
N ILE A 170 9.89 -2.51 -3.94
CA ILE A 170 8.71 -3.11 -3.33
C ILE A 170 8.44 -4.50 -3.92
N ALA A 171 8.56 -4.67 -5.23
CA ALA A 171 8.37 -5.95 -5.92
C ALA A 171 9.36 -7.03 -5.46
N ALA A 172 10.53 -6.62 -4.97
CA ALA A 172 11.58 -7.52 -4.50
C ALA A 172 11.39 -8.04 -3.06
N LEU A 173 10.32 -7.64 -2.34
CA LEU A 173 10.05 -8.11 -0.98
C LEU A 173 9.67 -9.60 -0.97
N PRO A 174 10.43 -10.47 -0.27
CA PRO A 174 10.29 -11.92 -0.37
C PRO A 174 9.29 -12.51 0.64
N GLU A 175 8.18 -11.82 0.92
CA GLU A 175 7.22 -12.27 1.93
C GLU A 175 6.04 -13.01 1.30
N PRO A 176 5.69 -14.22 1.76
CA PRO A 176 4.68 -15.07 1.11
C PRO A 176 3.24 -14.50 1.20
N TYR A 177 2.98 -13.59 2.15
CA TYR A 177 1.70 -12.90 2.30
C TYR A 177 1.61 -11.60 1.52
N LEU A 178 2.70 -11.20 0.82
CA LEU A 178 2.72 -10.03 -0.05
C LEU A 178 2.59 -10.44 -1.53
N SER A 179 1.93 -9.59 -2.28
CA SER A 179 1.89 -9.66 -3.74
C SER A 179 2.09 -8.27 -4.32
N PHE A 180 2.83 -8.20 -5.40
CA PHE A 180 3.01 -6.98 -6.18
C PHE A 180 2.24 -7.10 -7.49
N VAL A 181 1.33 -6.17 -7.75
CA VAL A 181 0.54 -6.11 -8.98
C VAL A 181 1.07 -4.99 -9.84
N ASP A 182 1.83 -5.34 -10.87
CA ASP A 182 2.45 -4.37 -11.77
C ASP A 182 1.48 -3.91 -12.85
N ILE A 183 0.92 -2.71 -12.66
CA ILE A 183 0.07 -2.05 -13.64
C ILE A 183 0.86 -1.04 -14.50
N TYR A 184 2.11 -0.74 -14.13
CA TYR A 184 2.89 0.35 -14.70
C TYR A 184 3.09 0.20 -16.22
N PRO A 185 3.59 -0.94 -16.75
CA PRO A 185 3.83 -1.09 -18.18
C PRO A 185 2.55 -0.97 -19.03
N SER A 186 1.42 -1.46 -18.49
CA SER A 186 0.13 -1.45 -19.18
C SER A 186 -0.56 -0.08 -19.23
N MET A 187 0.02 0.91 -18.54
CA MET A 187 -0.45 2.30 -18.58
C MET A 187 0.36 3.18 -19.54
N LEU A 188 1.35 2.61 -20.21
CA LEU A 188 2.16 3.32 -21.19
C LEU A 188 1.63 3.08 -22.62
N GLY A 189 1.61 4.15 -23.40
CA GLY A 189 1.35 4.09 -24.82
C GLY A 189 2.53 3.57 -25.65
N PRO A 190 2.38 3.44 -26.97
CA PRO A 190 3.43 2.94 -27.87
C PRO A 190 4.70 3.81 -27.87
N ASP A 191 4.59 5.07 -27.51
CA ASP A 191 5.71 6.02 -27.38
C ASP A 191 6.43 5.94 -26.03
N GLY A 192 6.00 5.02 -25.14
CA GLY A 192 6.55 4.83 -23.81
C GLY A 192 6.14 5.91 -22.79
N THR A 193 5.18 6.77 -23.12
CA THR A 193 4.61 7.77 -22.21
C THR A 193 3.27 7.33 -21.64
N PRO A 194 2.78 7.92 -20.52
CA PRO A 194 1.47 7.56 -19.97
C PRO A 194 0.33 7.79 -20.96
N GLU A 195 -0.51 6.77 -21.15
CA GLU A 195 -1.65 6.83 -22.07
C GLU A 195 -2.72 7.79 -21.55
N LYS A 196 -3.02 8.83 -22.35
CA LYS A 196 -3.76 10.01 -21.93
C LYS A 196 -5.18 9.73 -21.45
N ASP A 197 -5.88 8.80 -22.10
CA ASP A 197 -7.28 8.45 -21.79
C ASP A 197 -7.42 7.52 -20.55
N LEU A 198 -6.29 7.07 -19.99
CA LEU A 198 -6.27 6.41 -18.69
C LEU A 198 -6.37 7.38 -17.51
N PHE A 199 -6.33 8.70 -17.75
CA PHE A 199 -6.38 9.71 -16.72
C PHE A 199 -7.54 10.67 -16.89
N LEU A 200 -7.95 11.27 -15.77
CA LEU A 200 -8.85 12.42 -15.79
C LEU A 200 -8.12 13.65 -16.37
N SER A 201 -8.82 14.76 -16.54
CA SER A 201 -8.27 16.00 -17.11
C SER A 201 -7.09 16.57 -16.34
N ASP A 202 -6.92 16.16 -15.08
CA ASP A 202 -5.76 16.56 -14.25
C ASP A 202 -4.47 15.78 -14.59
N GLY A 203 -4.54 14.79 -15.47
CA GLY A 203 -3.40 13.97 -15.86
C GLY A 203 -2.80 13.12 -14.74
N LEU A 204 -3.48 13.01 -13.59
CA LEU A 204 -3.01 12.34 -12.39
C LEU A 204 -3.93 11.20 -11.95
N HIS A 205 -5.22 11.49 -11.78
CA HIS A 205 -6.17 10.51 -11.26
C HIS A 205 -6.66 9.57 -12.36
N PRO A 206 -6.84 8.27 -12.03
CA PRO A 206 -7.33 7.29 -12.99
C PRO A 206 -8.73 7.63 -13.51
N SER A 207 -8.95 7.43 -14.81
CA SER A 207 -10.26 7.40 -15.44
C SER A 207 -10.97 6.06 -15.16
N GLU A 208 -12.25 5.94 -15.47
CA GLU A 208 -12.97 4.65 -15.40
C GLU A 208 -12.31 3.57 -16.28
N LYS A 209 -11.77 3.95 -17.45
CA LYS A 209 -11.00 3.04 -18.31
C LYS A 209 -9.77 2.50 -17.57
N CYS A 210 -9.07 3.36 -16.87
CA CYS A 210 -7.92 2.98 -16.07
C CYS A 210 -8.32 2.06 -14.90
N TYR A 211 -9.41 2.34 -14.19
CA TYR A 211 -9.87 1.48 -13.11
C TYR A 211 -10.28 0.09 -13.61
N ARG A 212 -10.93 -0.02 -14.77
CA ARG A 212 -11.20 -1.33 -15.42
C ARG A 212 -9.92 -2.08 -15.75
N LEU A 213 -8.89 -1.36 -16.23
CA LEU A 213 -7.57 -1.95 -16.46
C LEU A 213 -6.97 -2.47 -15.13
N TRP A 214 -6.94 -1.66 -14.09
CA TRP A 214 -6.44 -2.09 -12.77
C TRP A 214 -7.21 -3.30 -12.24
N ALA A 215 -8.54 -3.29 -12.36
CA ALA A 215 -9.38 -4.41 -11.95
C ALA A 215 -9.01 -5.71 -12.65
N SER A 216 -8.66 -5.69 -13.93
CA SER A 216 -8.24 -6.89 -14.67
C SER A 216 -6.96 -7.52 -14.10
N PHE A 217 -6.01 -6.70 -13.61
CA PHE A 217 -4.78 -7.16 -12.97
C PHE A 217 -4.98 -7.64 -11.51
N ILE A 218 -5.92 -7.02 -10.78
CA ILE A 218 -6.18 -7.35 -9.38
C ILE A 218 -7.05 -8.60 -9.23
N ARG A 219 -8.01 -8.80 -10.16
CA ARG A 219 -9.01 -9.87 -10.08
C ARG A 219 -8.43 -11.29 -9.83
N PRO A 220 -7.32 -11.71 -10.42
CA PRO A 220 -6.72 -13.02 -10.15
C PRO A 220 -6.32 -13.27 -8.70
N TYR A 221 -6.12 -12.23 -7.92
CA TYR A 221 -5.68 -12.30 -6.52
C TYR A 221 -6.82 -12.33 -5.50
N LEU A 222 -8.07 -12.15 -5.95
CA LEU A 222 -9.24 -12.03 -5.07
C LEU A 222 -9.82 -13.38 -4.63
N ASN A 223 -9.33 -14.47 -5.18
CA ASN A 223 -9.78 -15.83 -4.86
C ASN A 223 -9.11 -16.38 -3.59
#